data_dd0f357d46987438408c4a56715eca65
#
_entry.id   dd0f357d46987438408c4a56715eca65
#
_cell.length_a   1.000
_cell.length_b   1.000
_cell.length_c   1.000
_cell.angle_alpha   90.00
_cell.angle_beta   90.00
_cell.angle_gamma   90.00
#
_symmetry.space_group_name_H-M   'P 1'
#
loop_
_entity.id
_entity.type
_entity.pdbx_description
1 polymer ?
#
loop_
_entity_poly.entity_id
_entity_poly.type
_entity_poly.pdbx_seq_one_letter_code
_entity_poly.pdbx_strand_id
1 'polypeptide(L)'
;MQWITLISTIVGAVIATGSAMLLDRQRWKRERLDRETQTLRTLYGDYLAGLSEARHACGNVARDSDMEPSMRRITAREAFGPCIGLRYQMTISAPSRVVEASEDAFRRLRDLRDRVMEGVLVTDPVYLAGRRTYDDALAVLRARMREDLDLGEDGTAP
;
A
#
# COMPACT_ATOMS: atom_id res chain seq x y z
N MET A 1 9.81 64.90 -14.20
CA MET A 1 10.57 63.64 -14.00
C MET A 1 10.09 62.71 -12.89
N GLN A 2 9.20 63.12 -12.02
CA GLN A 2 8.68 62.30 -10.88
C GLN A 2 7.73 61.17 -11.29
N TRP A 3 7.04 61.26 -12.43
CA TRP A 3 6.09 60.25 -12.90
C TRP A 3 6.73 58.95 -13.39
N ILE A 4 7.94 59.00 -13.93
CA ILE A 4 8.68 57.84 -14.45
C ILE A 4 9.13 56.93 -13.29
N THR A 5 9.56 57.54 -12.19
CA THR A 5 9.94 56.81 -10.98
C THR A 5 8.76 56.09 -10.31
N LEU A 6 7.57 56.70 -10.31
CA LEU A 6 6.35 56.14 -9.71
C LEU A 6 5.87 54.93 -10.54
N ILE A 7 5.89 54.98 -11.85
CA ILE A 7 5.50 53.89 -12.74
C ILE A 7 6.48 52.70 -12.61
N SER A 8 7.78 53.00 -12.54
CA SER A 8 8.80 51.96 -12.35
C SER A 8 8.66 51.20 -11.04
N THR A 9 8.28 51.85 -9.96
CA THR A 9 8.07 51.24 -8.64
C THR A 9 6.85 50.35 -8.62
N ILE A 10 5.74 50.76 -9.26
CA ILE A 10 4.51 49.99 -9.37
C ILE A 10 4.72 48.72 -10.21
N VAL A 11 5.39 48.83 -11.36
CA VAL A 11 5.69 47.71 -12.22
C VAL A 11 6.61 46.71 -11.51
N GLY A 12 7.63 47.16 -10.79
CA GLY A 12 8.51 46.32 -10.00
C GLY A 12 7.77 45.55 -8.88
N ALA A 13 6.86 46.23 -8.20
CA ALA A 13 6.06 45.60 -7.13
C ALA A 13 5.09 44.50 -7.67
N VAL A 14 4.47 44.74 -8.83
CA VAL A 14 3.55 43.77 -9.47
C VAL A 14 4.31 42.53 -9.95
N ILE A 15 5.51 42.70 -10.52
CA ILE A 15 6.35 41.58 -10.96
C ILE A 15 6.84 40.78 -9.74
N ALA A 16 7.28 41.43 -8.68
CA ALA A 16 7.74 40.76 -7.46
C ALA A 16 6.63 39.97 -6.77
N THR A 17 5.42 40.54 -6.69
CA THR A 17 4.28 39.88 -6.08
C THR A 17 3.74 38.72 -6.93
N GLY A 18 3.74 38.89 -8.25
CA GLY A 18 3.31 37.85 -9.19
C GLY A 18 4.24 36.62 -9.19
N SER A 19 5.55 36.84 -9.15
CA SER A 19 6.53 35.73 -9.08
C SER A 19 6.49 35.01 -7.75
N ALA A 20 6.29 35.69 -6.64
CA ALA A 20 6.11 35.06 -5.32
C ALA A 20 4.86 34.16 -5.26
N MET A 21 3.73 34.61 -5.80
CA MET A 21 2.51 33.80 -5.89
C MET A 21 2.65 32.55 -6.76
N LEU A 22 3.39 32.62 -7.86
CA LEU A 22 3.61 31.48 -8.74
C LEU A 22 4.51 30.44 -8.09
N LEU A 23 5.58 30.85 -7.40
CA LEU A 23 6.47 29.97 -6.65
C LEU A 23 5.74 29.31 -5.48
N ASP A 24 4.91 30.05 -4.77
CA ASP A 24 4.10 29.53 -3.66
C ASP A 24 3.09 28.48 -4.14
N ARG A 25 2.40 28.71 -5.26
CA ARG A 25 1.50 27.72 -5.87
C ARG A 25 2.21 26.43 -6.29
N GLN A 26 3.43 26.53 -6.83
CA GLN A 26 4.22 25.35 -7.21
C GLN A 26 4.66 24.57 -5.96
N ARG A 27 5.09 25.28 -4.92
CA ARG A 27 5.47 24.70 -3.64
C ARG A 27 4.32 23.94 -2.98
N TRP A 28 3.13 24.55 -2.92
CA TRP A 28 1.92 23.92 -2.40
C TRP A 28 1.51 22.65 -3.16
N LYS A 29 1.64 22.66 -4.50
CA LYS A 29 1.37 21.48 -5.31
C LYS A 29 2.35 20.34 -5.01
N ARG A 30 3.65 20.64 -4.90
CA ARG A 30 4.67 19.64 -4.54
C ARG A 30 4.43 19.07 -3.14
N GLU A 31 4.23 19.91 -2.16
CA GLU A 31 3.96 19.48 -0.78
C GLU A 31 2.68 18.64 -0.65
N ARG A 32 1.69 18.87 -1.50
CA ARG A 32 0.47 18.05 -1.55
C ARG A 32 0.74 16.67 -2.15
N LEU A 33 1.44 16.62 -3.29
CA LEU A 33 1.81 15.37 -3.94
C LEU A 33 2.71 14.51 -3.04
N ASP A 34 3.67 15.14 -2.36
CA ASP A 34 4.55 14.46 -1.41
C ASP A 34 3.76 13.82 -0.25
N ARG A 35 2.75 14.54 0.28
CA ARG A 35 1.87 14.01 1.33
C ARG A 35 1.00 12.85 0.84
N GLU A 36 0.45 12.95 -0.37
CA GLU A 36 -0.36 11.89 -0.98
C GLU A 36 0.50 10.63 -1.20
N THR A 37 1.70 10.78 -1.74
CA THR A 37 2.66 9.68 -1.94
C THR A 37 3.09 9.06 -0.60
N GLN A 38 3.36 9.89 0.41
CA GLN A 38 3.73 9.40 1.74
C GLN A 38 2.59 8.62 2.41
N THR A 39 1.35 9.06 2.23
CA THR A 39 0.17 8.34 2.73
C THR A 39 0.03 6.97 2.06
N LEU A 40 0.23 6.89 0.74
CA LEU A 40 0.22 5.62 0.02
C LEU A 40 1.37 4.69 0.44
N ARG A 41 2.59 5.21 0.63
CA ARG A 41 3.73 4.43 1.15
C ARG A 41 3.42 3.79 2.49
N THR A 42 2.83 4.56 3.40
CA THR A 42 2.42 4.06 4.72
C THR A 42 1.36 2.96 4.58
N LEU A 43 0.31 3.21 3.80
CA LEU A 43 -0.77 2.24 3.56
C LEU A 43 -0.24 0.93 2.95
N TYR A 44 0.67 1.01 1.96
CA TYR A 44 1.28 -0.17 1.34
C TYR A 44 2.14 -0.95 2.32
N GLY A 45 2.92 -0.24 3.14
CA GLY A 45 3.74 -0.85 4.19
C GLY A 45 2.88 -1.60 5.23
N ASP A 46 1.84 -0.95 5.73
CA ASP A 46 0.94 -1.53 6.72
C ASP A 46 0.18 -2.75 6.16
N TYR A 47 -0.27 -2.66 4.91
CA TYR A 47 -0.96 -3.78 4.26
C TYR A 47 -0.03 -4.99 4.06
N LEU A 48 1.20 -4.77 3.62
CA LEU A 48 2.20 -5.84 3.47
C LEU A 48 2.58 -6.45 4.83
N ALA A 49 2.66 -5.64 5.88
CA ALA A 49 2.89 -6.11 7.25
C ALA A 49 1.73 -7.00 7.72
N GLY A 50 0.49 -6.56 7.55
CA GLY A 50 -0.69 -7.34 7.90
C GLY A 50 -0.77 -8.68 7.16
N LEU A 51 -0.49 -8.69 5.84
CA LEU A 51 -0.41 -9.93 5.06
C LEU A 51 0.70 -10.87 5.58
N SER A 52 1.84 -10.31 5.98
CA SER A 52 2.96 -11.09 6.54
C SER A 52 2.59 -11.70 7.88
N GLU A 53 1.94 -10.96 8.77
CA GLU A 53 1.45 -11.45 10.07
C GLU A 53 0.43 -12.57 9.90
N ALA A 54 -0.56 -12.38 9.02
CA ALA A 54 -1.56 -13.41 8.72
C ALA A 54 -0.93 -14.69 8.16
N ARG A 55 0.05 -14.56 7.26
CA ARG A 55 0.81 -15.71 6.72
C ARG A 55 1.59 -16.43 7.81
N HIS A 56 2.27 -15.70 8.70
CA HIS A 56 3.03 -16.28 9.81
C HIS A 56 2.10 -17.04 10.78
N ALA A 57 0.95 -16.46 11.12
CA ALA A 57 -0.03 -17.10 11.98
C ALA A 57 -0.56 -18.41 11.35
N CYS A 58 -0.90 -18.41 10.06
CA CYS A 58 -1.26 -19.62 9.33
C CYS A 58 -0.16 -20.68 9.38
N GLY A 59 1.11 -20.27 9.21
CA GLY A 59 2.25 -21.15 9.29
C GLY A 59 2.45 -21.75 10.69
N ASN A 60 2.20 -20.99 11.74
CA ASN A 60 2.28 -21.47 13.11
C ASN A 60 1.17 -22.51 13.41
N VAL A 61 -0.06 -22.19 13.02
CA VAL A 61 -1.20 -23.12 13.15
C VAL A 61 -0.96 -24.41 12.35
N ALA A 62 -0.38 -24.31 11.16
CA ALA A 62 -0.08 -25.49 10.32
C ALA A 62 1.08 -26.35 10.85
N ARG A 63 1.92 -25.85 11.76
CA ARG A 63 2.98 -26.62 12.43
C ARG A 63 2.48 -27.42 13.64
N ASP A 64 1.39 -26.97 14.23
CA ASP A 64 0.84 -27.61 15.41
C ASP A 64 -0.15 -28.71 15.00
N SER A 65 0.35 -29.96 14.96
CA SER A 65 -0.45 -31.14 14.63
C SER A 65 -1.50 -31.45 15.68
N ASP A 66 -1.24 -31.08 16.93
CA ASP A 66 -2.05 -31.46 18.09
C ASP A 66 -3.11 -30.40 18.44
N MET A 67 -3.09 -29.25 17.72
CA MET A 67 -4.06 -28.20 17.94
C MET A 67 -5.49 -28.67 17.69
N GLU A 68 -6.35 -28.43 18.67
CA GLU A 68 -7.78 -28.77 18.61
C GLU A 68 -8.43 -28.06 17.40
N PRO A 69 -9.29 -28.76 16.61
CA PRO A 69 -9.86 -28.23 15.36
C PRO A 69 -10.66 -26.93 15.52
N SER A 70 -11.33 -26.70 16.65
CA SER A 70 -12.06 -25.46 16.91
C SER A 70 -11.09 -24.30 17.13
N MET A 71 -10.03 -24.52 17.91
CA MET A 71 -9.00 -23.53 18.18
C MET A 71 -8.22 -23.19 16.91
N ARG A 72 -7.89 -24.18 16.09
CA ARG A 72 -7.25 -24.01 14.77
C ARG A 72 -8.04 -23.04 13.89
N ARG A 73 -9.36 -23.23 13.80
CA ARG A 73 -10.25 -22.37 13.02
C ARG A 73 -10.33 -20.95 13.56
N ILE A 74 -10.41 -20.79 14.87
CA ILE A 74 -10.48 -19.48 15.52
C ILE A 74 -9.18 -18.72 15.28
N THR A 75 -8.03 -19.31 15.64
CA THR A 75 -6.72 -18.67 15.52
C THR A 75 -6.37 -18.29 14.08
N ALA A 76 -6.61 -19.19 13.12
CA ALA A 76 -6.37 -18.90 11.72
C ALA A 76 -7.27 -17.78 11.17
N ARG A 77 -8.53 -17.68 11.65
CA ARG A 77 -9.47 -16.64 11.22
C ARG A 77 -9.13 -15.28 11.82
N GLU A 78 -8.81 -15.22 13.10
CA GLU A 78 -8.48 -13.98 13.81
C GLU A 78 -7.23 -13.30 13.25
N ALA A 79 -6.27 -14.09 12.77
CA ALA A 79 -5.04 -13.58 12.13
C ALA A 79 -5.29 -12.67 10.92
N PHE A 80 -6.47 -12.73 10.30
CA PHE A 80 -6.84 -11.91 9.15
C PHE A 80 -7.50 -10.57 9.53
N GLY A 81 -7.85 -10.36 10.79
CA GLY A 81 -8.49 -9.13 11.26
C GLY A 81 -7.76 -7.86 10.80
N PRO A 82 -6.44 -7.71 11.04
CA PRO A 82 -5.68 -6.53 10.64
C PRO A 82 -5.70 -6.26 9.12
N CYS A 83 -5.72 -7.32 8.29
CA CYS A 83 -5.71 -7.17 6.83
C CYS A 83 -7.01 -6.61 6.27
N ILE A 84 -8.14 -6.84 6.93
CA ILE A 84 -9.47 -6.52 6.37
C ILE A 84 -9.66 -5.02 6.22
N GLY A 85 -9.36 -4.25 7.27
CA GLY A 85 -9.49 -2.79 7.25
C GLY A 85 -8.56 -2.14 6.23
N LEU A 86 -7.30 -2.59 6.18
CA LEU A 86 -6.29 -2.11 5.25
C LEU A 86 -6.66 -2.42 3.78
N ARG A 87 -7.24 -3.60 3.53
CA ARG A 87 -7.74 -3.96 2.20
C ARG A 87 -8.81 -2.98 1.71
N TYR A 88 -9.75 -2.57 2.56
CA TYR A 88 -10.75 -1.56 2.19
C TYR A 88 -10.10 -0.19 1.91
N GLN A 89 -9.11 0.22 2.69
CA GLN A 89 -8.37 1.44 2.41
C GLN A 89 -7.64 1.37 1.06
N MET A 90 -7.06 0.22 0.71
CA MET A 90 -6.45 -0.02 -0.60
C MET A 90 -7.44 0.20 -1.75
N THR A 91 -8.68 -0.29 -1.65
CA THR A 91 -9.69 -0.12 -2.72
C THR A 91 -10.09 1.33 -2.97
N ILE A 92 -9.93 2.20 -1.96
CA ILE A 92 -10.28 3.62 -2.05
C ILE A 92 -9.11 4.46 -2.53
N SER A 93 -7.89 4.13 -2.09
CA SER A 93 -6.73 5.03 -2.22
C SER A 93 -5.74 4.61 -3.30
N ALA A 94 -5.68 3.32 -3.66
CA ALA A 94 -4.71 2.80 -4.61
C ALA A 94 -5.30 2.73 -6.04
N PRO A 95 -4.45 2.82 -7.09
CA PRO A 95 -4.90 2.63 -8.47
C PRO A 95 -5.31 1.18 -8.74
N SER A 96 -6.19 1.00 -9.73
CA SER A 96 -6.83 -0.30 -10.05
C SER A 96 -5.84 -1.45 -10.19
N ARG A 97 -4.67 -1.22 -10.82
CA ARG A 97 -3.62 -2.24 -10.99
C ARG A 97 -3.04 -2.76 -9.67
N VAL A 98 -2.95 -1.89 -8.64
CA VAL A 98 -2.50 -2.26 -7.30
C VAL A 98 -3.63 -2.96 -6.54
N VAL A 99 -4.85 -2.47 -6.68
CA VAL A 99 -6.06 -3.08 -6.09
C VAL A 99 -6.23 -4.51 -6.59
N GLU A 100 -6.19 -4.76 -7.89
CA GLU A 100 -6.31 -6.10 -8.49
C GLU A 100 -5.24 -7.06 -7.96
N ALA A 101 -3.97 -6.61 -7.90
CA ALA A 101 -2.89 -7.42 -7.35
C ALA A 101 -3.07 -7.69 -5.84
N SER A 102 -3.58 -6.71 -5.08
CA SER A 102 -3.86 -6.86 -3.65
C SER A 102 -4.98 -7.87 -3.38
N GLU A 103 -6.03 -7.84 -4.21
CA GLU A 103 -7.14 -8.78 -4.16
C GLU A 103 -6.70 -10.22 -4.47
N ASP A 104 -5.80 -10.39 -5.45
CA ASP A 104 -5.28 -11.73 -5.77
C ASP A 104 -4.39 -12.25 -4.64
N ALA A 105 -3.45 -11.47 -4.12
CA ALA A 105 -2.60 -11.87 -3.00
C ALA A 105 -3.44 -12.22 -1.75
N PHE A 106 -4.44 -11.40 -1.42
CA PHE A 106 -5.34 -11.67 -0.30
C PHE A 106 -6.14 -12.96 -0.51
N ARG A 107 -6.67 -13.20 -1.71
CA ARG A 107 -7.40 -14.42 -2.05
C ARG A 107 -6.53 -15.66 -1.88
N ARG A 108 -5.29 -15.65 -2.40
CA ARG A 108 -4.35 -16.78 -2.25
C ARG A 108 -4.01 -17.05 -0.78
N LEU A 109 -3.83 -16.01 0.01
CA LEU A 109 -3.59 -16.17 1.44
C LEU A 109 -4.82 -16.74 2.18
N ARG A 110 -6.02 -16.31 1.79
CA ARG A 110 -7.27 -16.86 2.32
C ARG A 110 -7.45 -18.34 1.98
N ASP A 111 -7.14 -18.72 0.73
CA ASP A 111 -7.21 -20.12 0.30
C ASP A 111 -6.21 -20.97 1.10
N LEU A 112 -5.02 -20.46 1.41
CA LEU A 112 -4.06 -21.13 2.29
C LEU A 112 -4.59 -21.28 3.72
N ARG A 113 -5.18 -20.22 4.30
CA ARG A 113 -5.84 -20.26 5.61
C ARG A 113 -6.93 -21.32 5.67
N ASP A 114 -7.79 -21.39 4.68
CA ASP A 114 -8.93 -22.30 4.65
C ASP A 114 -8.45 -23.76 4.69
N ARG A 115 -7.37 -24.09 3.96
CA ARG A 115 -6.70 -25.39 4.04
C ARG A 115 -6.12 -25.68 5.42
N VAL A 116 -5.49 -24.69 6.05
CA VAL A 116 -4.96 -24.82 7.41
C VAL A 116 -6.10 -25.06 8.41
N MET A 117 -7.24 -24.41 8.22
CA MET A 117 -8.44 -24.62 9.05
C MET A 117 -9.03 -26.05 8.89
N GLU A 118 -8.83 -26.67 7.73
CA GLU A 118 -9.19 -28.07 7.45
C GLU A 118 -8.19 -29.09 8.02
N GLY A 119 -7.08 -28.62 8.61
CA GLY A 119 -6.08 -29.48 9.24
C GLY A 119 -4.86 -29.78 8.37
N VAL A 120 -4.70 -29.13 7.22
CA VAL A 120 -3.52 -29.29 6.38
C VAL A 120 -2.28 -28.78 7.11
N LEU A 121 -1.24 -29.60 7.20
CA LEU A 121 -0.01 -29.30 7.92
C LEU A 121 1.05 -28.66 7.00
N VAL A 122 2.02 -28.01 7.62
CA VAL A 122 3.10 -27.30 6.90
C VAL A 122 3.95 -28.18 5.98
N THR A 123 4.00 -29.47 6.25
CA THR A 123 4.74 -30.49 5.46
C THR A 123 3.95 -31.01 4.26
N ASP A 124 2.64 -30.76 4.24
CA ASP A 124 1.78 -31.29 3.17
C ASP A 124 2.08 -30.62 1.83
N PRO A 125 2.11 -31.40 0.73
CA PRO A 125 2.29 -30.83 -0.61
C PRO A 125 1.25 -29.77 -0.97
N VAL A 126 0.02 -29.90 -0.45
CA VAL A 126 -1.07 -28.94 -0.64
C VAL A 126 -0.78 -27.61 0.02
N TYR A 127 -0.21 -27.60 1.24
CA TYR A 127 0.23 -26.39 1.91
C TYR A 127 1.37 -25.71 1.14
N LEU A 128 2.38 -26.49 0.76
CA LEU A 128 3.55 -25.99 0.03
C LEU A 128 3.17 -25.36 -1.32
N ALA A 129 2.26 -25.99 -2.04
CA ALA A 129 1.73 -25.46 -3.30
C ALA A 129 0.97 -24.15 -3.08
N GLY A 130 0.05 -24.11 -2.10
CA GLY A 130 -0.71 -22.91 -1.76
C GLY A 130 0.18 -21.75 -1.31
N ARG A 131 1.24 -22.05 -0.55
CA ARG A 131 2.22 -21.05 -0.13
C ARG A 131 2.97 -20.45 -1.31
N ARG A 132 3.45 -21.28 -2.26
CA ARG A 132 4.11 -20.77 -3.47
C ARG A 132 3.21 -19.85 -4.27
N THR A 133 1.95 -20.26 -4.49
CA THR A 133 0.98 -19.45 -5.23
C THR A 133 0.74 -18.09 -4.54
N TYR A 134 0.72 -18.07 -3.21
CA TYR A 134 0.64 -16.82 -2.46
C TYR A 134 1.91 -15.97 -2.59
N ASP A 135 3.08 -16.58 -2.46
CA ASP A 135 4.36 -15.88 -2.56
C ASP A 135 4.54 -15.24 -3.96
N ASP A 136 4.10 -15.92 -5.03
CA ASP A 136 4.09 -15.40 -6.41
C ASP A 136 3.14 -14.19 -6.53
N ALA A 137 1.91 -14.28 -6.01
CA ALA A 137 0.96 -13.18 -6.03
C ALA A 137 1.46 -11.98 -5.20
N LEU A 138 2.10 -12.22 -4.07
CA LEU A 138 2.72 -11.18 -3.25
C LEU A 138 3.88 -10.48 -3.97
N ALA A 139 4.67 -11.20 -4.76
CA ALA A 139 5.74 -10.61 -5.56
C ALA A 139 5.18 -9.66 -6.63
N VAL A 140 4.09 -10.05 -7.30
CA VAL A 140 3.36 -9.19 -8.25
C VAL A 140 2.83 -7.92 -7.55
N LEU A 141 2.18 -8.07 -6.40
CA LEU A 141 1.67 -6.94 -5.63
C LEU A 141 2.79 -5.94 -5.28
N ARG A 142 3.93 -6.43 -4.77
CA ARG A 142 5.08 -5.58 -4.43
C ARG A 142 5.65 -4.85 -5.65
N ALA A 143 5.67 -5.49 -6.82
CA ALA A 143 6.09 -4.85 -8.06
C ALA A 143 5.14 -3.71 -8.44
N ARG A 144 3.81 -3.94 -8.41
CA ARG A 144 2.81 -2.92 -8.70
C ARG A 144 2.84 -1.72 -7.74
N MET A 145 3.05 -1.97 -6.45
CA MET A 145 3.21 -0.90 -5.45
C MET A 145 4.45 -0.05 -5.71
N ARG A 146 5.59 -0.66 -6.08
CA ARG A 146 6.80 0.09 -6.44
C ARG A 146 6.60 0.92 -7.69
N GLU A 147 6.07 0.34 -8.77
CA GLU A 147 5.75 1.05 -10.01
C GLU A 147 4.84 2.26 -9.74
N ASP A 148 3.90 2.14 -8.82
CA ASP A 148 2.98 3.22 -8.48
C ASP A 148 3.67 4.36 -7.72
N LEU A 149 4.54 4.04 -6.79
CA LEU A 149 5.31 5.03 -6.03
C LEU A 149 6.38 5.72 -6.89
N ASP A 150 7.04 4.98 -7.80
CA ASP A 150 8.04 5.52 -8.72
C ASP A 150 7.39 6.50 -9.73
N LEU A 151 6.21 6.17 -10.27
CA LEU A 151 5.46 7.09 -11.15
C LEU A 151 5.00 8.36 -10.43
N GLY A 152 4.78 8.30 -9.11
CA GLY A 152 4.48 9.47 -8.29
C GLY A 152 5.69 10.41 -8.14
N GLU A 153 6.91 9.88 -8.13
CA GLU A 153 8.16 10.65 -8.01
C GLU A 153 8.55 11.31 -9.34
N ASP A 154 8.41 10.61 -10.46
CA ASP A 154 8.73 11.13 -11.81
C ASP A 154 7.77 12.24 -12.26
N GLY A 155 6.55 12.32 -11.73
CA GLY A 155 5.60 13.39 -11.97
C GLY A 155 6.03 14.76 -11.38
N THR A 156 7.12 14.80 -10.62
CA THR A 156 7.69 16.01 -10.01
C THR A 156 8.97 16.53 -10.69
N ALA A 157 9.42 15.87 -11.77
CA ALA A 157 10.53 16.39 -12.56
C ALA A 157 10.09 17.65 -13.35
N PRO A 158 10.93 18.71 -13.41
CA PRO A 158 10.61 20.05 -13.93
C PRO A 158 10.35 20.11 -15.42
#